data_e1a18f23432d263df8217a93e44b066a
#
_entry.id   e1a18f23432d263df8217a93e44b066a
#
_cell.length_a   1.000
_cell.length_b   1.000
_cell.length_c   1.000
_cell.angle_alpha   90.00
_cell.angle_beta   90.00
_cell.angle_gamma   90.00
#
_symmetry.space_group_name_H-M   'P 1'
#
loop_
_entity.id
_entity.type
_entity.pdbx_description
1 polymer ?
#
loop_
_entity_poly.entity_id
_entity_poly.type
_entity_poly.pdbx_seq_one_letter_code
_entity_poly.pdbx_strand_id
1 'polypeptide(L)'
;QEQDKERPNILFILSDDHTSQSWGIYGGILAPYVKNDNIKRLADEGCVLDNCFCTNSISAPSRATILTGAYSHLNGVRTLEDSFDRDQDNIAKQMQAGGYQTALFGKWHLKTQPSGFDTFSVFHDQGEYINPVFKTAENWKDDTEGRYGTEEKGFSTDLVTDKCIQWMEERNT
;
A
#
# COMPACT_ATOMS: atom_id res chain seq x y z
N GLN A 1 36.25 -4.15 12.41
CA GLN A 1 35.53 -4.62 11.19
C GLN A 1 34.05 -4.51 11.50
N GLU A 2 33.41 -3.42 11.11
CA GLU A 2 31.94 -3.36 11.03
C GLU A 2 31.52 -4.39 10.00
N GLN A 3 30.83 -5.43 10.44
CA GLN A 3 30.07 -6.30 9.54
C GLN A 3 29.10 -5.42 8.79
N ASP A 4 29.22 -5.34 7.47
CA ASP A 4 28.18 -4.83 6.58
C ASP A 4 26.93 -5.63 6.89
N LYS A 5 26.05 -5.07 7.72
CA LYS A 5 24.74 -5.67 7.98
C LYS A 5 23.95 -5.52 6.69
N GLU A 6 23.78 -6.62 5.97
CA GLU A 6 22.88 -6.66 4.83
C GLU A 6 21.54 -6.05 5.23
N ARG A 7 21.10 -5.04 4.50
CA ARG A 7 19.81 -4.39 4.73
C ARG A 7 18.73 -5.29 4.16
N PRO A 8 17.71 -5.69 4.95
CA PRO A 8 16.66 -6.55 4.44
C PRO A 8 15.81 -5.80 3.42
N ASN A 9 15.34 -6.49 2.39
CA ASN A 9 14.25 -6.00 1.57
C ASN A 9 12.95 -6.04 2.35
N ILE A 10 12.07 -5.05 2.16
CA ILE A 10 10.82 -4.91 2.88
C ILE A 10 9.67 -4.89 1.88
N LEU A 11 8.78 -5.85 1.96
CA LEU A 11 7.54 -5.90 1.22
C LEU A 11 6.36 -5.70 2.18
N PHE A 12 5.63 -4.60 2.01
CA PHE A 12 4.42 -4.31 2.76
C PHE A 12 3.19 -4.55 1.88
N ILE A 13 2.32 -5.45 2.30
CA ILE A 13 1.07 -5.79 1.60
C ILE A 13 -0.12 -5.37 2.46
N LEU A 14 -0.99 -4.55 1.92
CA LEU A 14 -2.22 -4.09 2.56
C LEU A 14 -3.43 -4.51 1.73
N SER A 15 -4.31 -5.31 2.32
CA SER A 15 -5.62 -5.62 1.74
C SER A 15 -6.67 -4.62 2.23
N ASP A 16 -7.43 -4.04 1.29
CA ASP A 16 -8.48 -3.05 1.56
C ASP A 16 -9.79 -3.76 1.90
N ASP A 17 -10.48 -3.31 2.95
CA ASP A 17 -11.77 -3.85 3.42
C ASP A 17 -11.81 -5.38 3.62
N HIS A 18 -10.66 -5.98 3.97
CA HIS A 18 -10.56 -7.42 4.18
C HIS A 18 -10.74 -7.76 5.66
N THR A 19 -11.89 -8.30 6.01
CA THR A 19 -12.21 -8.67 7.38
C THR A 19 -11.34 -9.83 7.91
N SER A 20 -10.95 -9.76 9.19
CA SER A 20 -10.27 -10.86 9.88
C SER A 20 -11.07 -12.18 9.88
N GLN A 21 -12.40 -12.12 9.74
CA GLN A 21 -13.27 -13.28 9.64
C GLN A 21 -13.01 -14.14 8.40
N SER A 22 -12.45 -13.56 7.33
CA SER A 22 -12.09 -14.25 6.09
C SER A 22 -10.62 -14.69 6.04
N TRP A 23 -9.84 -14.47 7.10
CA TRP A 23 -8.50 -15.03 7.24
C TRP A 23 -8.56 -16.32 8.06
N GLY A 24 -8.32 -17.46 7.42
CA GLY A 24 -8.36 -18.78 8.08
C GLY A 24 -7.47 -18.87 9.32
N ILE A 25 -6.34 -18.16 9.32
CA ILE A 25 -5.38 -18.12 10.43
C ILE A 25 -5.95 -17.56 11.75
N TYR A 26 -6.99 -16.73 11.68
CA TYR A 26 -7.66 -16.19 12.88
C TYR A 26 -8.87 -17.01 13.32
N GLY A 27 -9.22 -18.10 12.64
CA GLY A 27 -10.30 -19.00 13.05
C GLY A 27 -11.70 -18.39 13.03
N GLY A 28 -11.93 -17.34 12.24
CA GLY A 28 -13.22 -16.67 12.13
C GLY A 28 -14.30 -17.54 11.48
N ILE A 29 -15.53 -17.04 11.45
CA ILE A 29 -16.71 -17.76 10.95
C ILE A 29 -16.55 -18.25 9.49
N LEU A 30 -15.76 -17.57 8.68
CA LEU A 30 -15.50 -17.91 7.28
C LEU A 30 -14.30 -18.86 7.12
N ALA A 31 -13.53 -19.14 8.17
CA ALA A 31 -12.32 -19.95 8.10
C ALA A 31 -12.52 -21.32 7.41
N PRO A 32 -13.64 -22.05 7.62
CA PRO A 32 -13.86 -23.33 6.93
C PRO A 32 -14.09 -23.21 5.41
N TYR A 33 -14.38 -22.02 4.93
CA TYR A 33 -14.78 -21.79 3.51
C TYR A 33 -13.70 -21.05 2.70
N VAL A 34 -12.70 -20.47 3.35
CA VAL A 34 -11.66 -19.68 2.69
C VAL A 34 -10.38 -20.49 2.51
N LYS A 35 -9.72 -20.29 1.38
CA LYS A 35 -8.42 -20.88 1.08
C LYS A 35 -7.37 -19.78 1.11
N ASN A 36 -6.64 -19.68 2.21
CA ASN A 36 -5.56 -18.70 2.40
C ASN A 36 -4.19 -19.40 2.53
N ASP A 37 -3.89 -20.39 1.69
CA ASP A 37 -2.71 -21.26 1.83
C ASP A 37 -1.40 -20.46 1.87
N ASN A 38 -1.26 -19.42 1.02
CA ASN A 38 -0.07 -18.57 1.01
C ASN A 38 0.02 -17.69 2.27
N ILE A 39 -1.11 -17.19 2.76
CA ILE A 39 -1.15 -16.42 4.00
C ILE A 39 -0.83 -17.32 5.21
N LYS A 40 -1.37 -18.55 5.20
CA LYS A 40 -1.03 -19.56 6.21
C LYS A 40 0.47 -19.86 6.22
N ARG A 41 1.09 -20.00 5.03
CA ARG A 41 2.55 -20.20 4.96
C ARG A 41 3.32 -19.05 5.56
N LEU A 42 2.93 -17.79 5.28
CA LEU A 42 3.55 -16.61 5.91
C LEU A 42 3.38 -16.62 7.44
N ALA A 43 2.21 -17.03 7.92
CA ALA A 43 1.94 -17.15 9.35
C ALA A 43 2.80 -18.25 10.02
N ASP A 44 2.93 -19.40 9.38
CA ASP A 44 3.69 -20.54 9.88
C ASP A 44 5.22 -20.26 9.91
N GLU A 45 5.73 -19.50 8.94
CA GLU A 45 7.14 -19.17 8.80
C GLU A 45 7.53 -17.84 9.50
N GLY A 46 6.54 -17.05 9.91
CA GLY A 46 6.72 -15.72 10.46
C GLY A 46 6.06 -15.52 11.81
N CYS A 47 5.28 -14.44 11.92
CA CYS A 47 4.58 -14.07 13.16
C CYS A 47 3.16 -13.60 12.83
N VAL A 48 2.20 -14.01 13.65
CA VAL A 48 0.81 -13.55 13.62
C VAL A 48 0.57 -12.59 14.77
N LEU A 49 -0.01 -11.42 14.49
CA LEU A 49 -0.36 -10.43 15.49
C LEU A 49 -1.86 -10.51 15.79
N ASP A 50 -2.22 -11.10 16.94
CA ASP A 50 -3.62 -11.25 17.34
C ASP A 50 -4.27 -9.93 17.79
N ASN A 51 -3.48 -9.00 18.29
CA ASN A 51 -3.94 -7.73 18.85
C ASN A 51 -3.29 -6.55 18.10
N CYS A 52 -3.60 -6.40 16.83
CA CYS A 52 -3.17 -5.27 16.01
C CYS A 52 -4.38 -4.38 15.71
N PHE A 53 -4.30 -3.10 16.12
CA PHE A 53 -5.42 -2.16 16.04
C PHE A 53 -5.10 -1.03 15.08
N CYS A 54 -6.09 -0.60 14.29
CA CYS A 54 -6.00 0.63 13.52
C CYS A 54 -6.47 1.83 14.36
N THR A 55 -5.89 2.98 14.12
CA THR A 55 -6.23 4.22 14.83
C THR A 55 -7.45 4.91 14.26
N ASN A 56 -7.76 4.64 12.99
CA ASN A 56 -8.93 5.16 12.27
C ASN A 56 -9.33 4.16 11.20
N SER A 57 -10.54 3.61 11.30
CA SER A 57 -11.02 2.46 10.51
C SER A 57 -11.63 2.87 9.17
N ILE A 58 -11.16 3.96 8.56
CA ILE A 58 -11.61 4.41 7.24
C ILE A 58 -10.41 4.67 6.33
N SER A 59 -10.56 4.42 5.03
CA SER A 59 -9.51 4.31 4.03
C SER A 59 -8.41 5.39 4.10
N ALA A 60 -8.70 6.64 3.73
CA ALA A 60 -7.67 7.70 3.65
C ALA A 60 -6.99 7.98 5.00
N PRO A 61 -7.71 8.17 6.13
CA PRO A 61 -7.10 8.37 7.43
C PRO A 61 -6.22 7.21 7.89
N SER A 62 -6.64 5.96 7.65
CA SER A 62 -5.84 4.77 7.97
C SER A 62 -4.53 4.75 7.17
N ARG A 63 -4.61 5.02 5.86
CA ARG A 63 -3.43 5.06 4.97
C ARG A 63 -2.45 6.14 5.37
N ALA A 64 -2.94 7.34 5.68
CA ALA A 64 -2.10 8.43 6.17
C ALA A 64 -1.40 8.08 7.49
N THR A 65 -2.11 7.41 8.41
CA THR A 65 -1.52 6.97 9.67
C THR A 65 -0.44 5.91 9.46
N ILE A 66 -0.66 4.94 8.56
CA ILE A 66 0.34 3.91 8.21
C ILE A 66 1.60 4.57 7.63
N LEU A 67 1.44 5.55 6.74
CA LEU A 67 2.56 6.22 6.10
C LEU A 67 3.37 7.09 7.06
N THR A 68 2.70 7.81 7.96
CA THR A 68 3.34 8.82 8.80
C THR A 68 3.71 8.31 10.20
N GLY A 69 3.14 7.20 10.65
CA GLY A 69 3.23 6.78 12.05
C GLY A 69 2.54 7.73 13.03
N ALA A 70 1.73 8.67 12.53
CA ALA A 70 1.08 9.71 13.32
C ALA A 70 -0.44 9.58 13.29
N TYR A 71 -1.09 9.91 14.40
CA TYR A 71 -2.56 9.94 14.47
C TYR A 71 -3.16 10.97 13.51
N SER A 72 -4.39 10.74 13.06
CA SER A 72 -5.08 11.56 12.05
C SER A 72 -5.14 13.06 12.40
N HIS A 73 -5.23 13.42 13.67
CA HIS A 73 -5.21 14.84 14.09
C HIS A 73 -3.83 15.49 13.97
N LEU A 74 -2.76 14.70 13.89
CA LEU A 74 -1.39 15.16 13.67
C LEU A 74 -1.01 15.17 12.19
N ASN A 75 -1.38 14.11 11.44
CA ASN A 75 -1.06 14.02 10.02
C ASN A 75 -2.04 14.80 9.11
N GLY A 76 -3.13 15.33 9.67
CA GLY A 76 -4.08 16.18 8.96
C GLY A 76 -5.17 15.46 8.17
N VAL A 77 -5.07 14.13 7.99
CA VAL A 77 -6.08 13.35 7.25
C VAL A 77 -7.02 12.68 8.24
N ARG A 78 -8.18 13.29 8.47
CA ARG A 78 -9.18 12.86 9.45
C ARG A 78 -10.41 12.24 8.82
N THR A 79 -10.66 12.59 7.56
CA THR A 79 -11.83 12.16 6.78
C THR A 79 -11.41 11.73 5.38
N LEU A 80 -12.35 11.23 4.59
CA LEU A 80 -12.12 10.93 3.17
C LEU A 80 -11.94 12.20 2.32
N GLU A 81 -12.36 13.35 2.83
CA GLU A 81 -12.30 14.63 2.12
C GLU A 81 -10.95 15.36 2.31
N ASP A 82 -10.19 14.98 3.35
CA ASP A 82 -8.90 15.60 3.61
C ASP A 82 -7.84 15.11 2.60
N SER A 83 -6.97 16.01 2.21
CA SER A 83 -5.82 15.72 1.35
C SER A 83 -4.57 15.48 2.18
N PHE A 84 -3.76 14.54 1.78
CA PHE A 84 -2.48 14.26 2.42
C PHE A 84 -1.47 15.37 2.08
N ASP A 85 -0.87 15.97 3.10
CA ASP A 85 0.25 16.89 2.88
C ASP A 85 1.48 16.09 2.46
N ARG A 86 1.83 16.18 1.18
CA ARG A 86 2.96 15.46 0.59
C ARG A 86 4.33 15.93 1.09
N ASP A 87 4.41 17.11 1.72
CA ASP A 87 5.65 17.67 2.23
C ASP A 87 5.98 17.14 3.62
N GLN A 88 4.99 16.65 4.36
CA GLN A 88 5.23 16.02 5.66
C GLN A 88 6.10 14.77 5.54
N ASP A 89 6.74 14.41 6.65
CA ASP A 89 7.55 13.20 6.74
C ASP A 89 6.70 11.92 6.67
N ASN A 90 7.27 10.89 6.07
CA ASN A 90 6.62 9.59 5.95
C ASN A 90 7.67 8.47 5.81
N ILE A 91 7.22 7.22 6.02
CA ILE A 91 8.10 6.06 5.98
C ILE A 91 8.89 5.92 4.67
N ALA A 92 8.29 6.25 3.53
CA ALA A 92 8.95 6.11 2.23
C ALA A 92 10.12 7.11 2.10
N LYS A 93 9.95 8.36 2.55
CA LYS A 93 11.04 9.36 2.60
C LYS A 93 12.16 8.90 3.53
N GLN A 94 11.82 8.35 4.70
CA GLN A 94 12.82 7.83 5.64
C GLN A 94 13.57 6.64 5.06
N MET A 95 12.90 5.75 4.35
CA MET A 95 13.54 4.63 3.66
C MET A 95 14.49 5.11 2.56
N GLN A 96 14.08 6.08 1.74
CA GLN A 96 14.96 6.70 0.74
C GLN A 96 16.19 7.34 1.39
N ALA A 97 16.00 8.11 2.47
CA ALA A 97 17.12 8.69 3.22
C ALA A 97 18.05 7.61 3.79
N GLY A 98 17.53 6.43 4.10
CA GLY A 98 18.28 5.24 4.49
C GLY A 98 18.96 4.50 3.33
N GLY A 99 18.79 4.97 2.08
CA GLY A 99 19.40 4.37 0.87
C GLY A 99 18.61 3.21 0.27
N TYR A 100 17.32 3.07 0.60
CA TYR A 100 16.42 2.12 -0.06
C TYR A 100 15.85 2.72 -1.34
N GLN A 101 15.63 1.87 -2.32
CA GLN A 101 14.71 2.17 -3.42
C GLN A 101 13.28 1.87 -2.96
N THR A 102 12.35 2.74 -3.32
CA THR A 102 10.97 2.69 -2.81
C THR A 102 9.97 2.66 -3.95
N ALA A 103 8.95 1.82 -3.82
CA ALA A 103 7.86 1.76 -4.80
C ALA A 103 6.49 1.60 -4.14
N LEU A 104 5.46 2.06 -4.84
CA LEU A 104 4.06 1.95 -4.41
C LEU A 104 3.18 1.51 -5.57
N PHE A 105 2.42 0.44 -5.38
CA PHE A 105 1.48 -0.08 -6.37
C PHE A 105 0.09 -0.28 -5.74
N GLY A 106 -0.97 0.07 -6.47
CA GLY A 106 -2.35 -0.13 -6.05
C GLY A 106 -3.04 1.09 -5.47
N LYS A 107 -3.89 0.92 -4.47
CA LYS A 107 -4.72 2.01 -3.93
C LYS A 107 -3.89 3.00 -3.11
N TRP A 108 -3.92 4.26 -3.51
CA TRP A 108 -3.35 5.40 -2.77
C TRP A 108 -4.40 6.14 -1.95
N HIS A 109 -5.42 6.66 -2.60
CA HIS A 109 -6.59 7.31 -2.01
C HIS A 109 -6.28 8.47 -1.03
N LEU A 110 -5.20 9.21 -1.28
CA LEU A 110 -4.78 10.35 -0.45
C LEU A 110 -4.79 11.68 -1.21
N LYS A 111 -5.41 11.73 -2.39
CA LYS A 111 -5.67 12.90 -3.26
C LYS A 111 -4.42 13.55 -3.85
N THR A 112 -3.38 13.78 -3.10
CA THR A 112 -2.11 14.35 -3.57
C THR A 112 -1.21 13.28 -4.18
N GLN A 113 -0.24 13.71 -4.99
CA GLN A 113 0.75 12.80 -5.58
C GLN A 113 1.56 12.10 -4.48
N PRO A 114 1.77 10.76 -4.60
CA PRO A 114 2.66 10.04 -3.68
C PRO A 114 4.04 10.68 -3.57
N SER A 115 4.54 10.82 -2.34
CA SER A 115 5.87 11.38 -2.05
C SER A 115 6.74 10.39 -1.30
N GLY A 116 8.05 10.39 -1.60
CA GLY A 116 9.01 9.46 -1.02
C GLY A 116 9.09 8.12 -1.75
N PHE A 117 8.48 7.99 -2.92
CA PHE A 117 8.57 6.81 -3.77
C PHE A 117 9.31 7.12 -5.07
N ASP A 118 10.31 6.30 -5.40
CA ASP A 118 11.04 6.39 -6.66
C ASP A 118 10.15 6.01 -7.84
N THR A 119 9.25 5.06 -7.61
CA THR A 119 8.28 4.59 -8.60
C THR A 119 6.92 4.42 -7.95
N PHE A 120 5.87 4.83 -8.63
CA PHE A 120 4.52 4.48 -8.22
C PHE A 120 3.59 4.27 -9.43
N SER A 121 2.65 3.38 -9.26
CA SER A 121 1.51 3.17 -10.16
C SER A 121 0.27 2.91 -9.32
N VAL A 122 -0.53 3.95 -9.12
CA VAL A 122 -1.63 3.95 -8.17
C VAL A 122 -2.97 4.14 -8.85
N PHE A 123 -4.02 3.59 -8.26
CA PHE A 123 -5.36 3.74 -8.81
C PHE A 123 -5.82 5.19 -8.79
N HIS A 124 -6.63 5.54 -9.79
CA HIS A 124 -7.48 6.70 -9.70
C HIS A 124 -8.50 6.49 -8.59
N ASP A 125 -8.53 7.39 -7.60
CA ASP A 125 -9.45 7.38 -6.45
C ASP A 125 -9.51 6.00 -5.75
N GLN A 126 -10.70 5.40 -5.65
CA GLN A 126 -10.93 4.09 -5.06
C GLN A 126 -10.35 2.94 -5.89
N GLY A 127 -10.23 3.15 -7.19
CA GLY A 127 -9.91 2.12 -8.16
C GLY A 127 -11.12 1.31 -8.61
N GLU A 128 -10.99 0.69 -9.76
CA GLU A 128 -11.95 -0.26 -10.32
C GLU A 128 -11.37 -1.67 -10.25
N TYR A 129 -12.21 -2.68 -10.02
CA TYR A 129 -11.78 -4.08 -10.03
C TYR A 129 -11.40 -4.57 -11.42
N ILE A 130 -12.10 -4.10 -12.45
CA ILE A 130 -11.89 -4.48 -13.84
C ILE A 130 -11.48 -3.25 -14.64
N ASN A 131 -10.41 -3.39 -15.40
CA ASN A 131 -9.84 -2.33 -16.24
C ASN A 131 -9.56 -1.03 -15.45
N PRO A 132 -8.76 -1.11 -14.38
CA PRO A 132 -8.47 0.05 -13.55
C PRO A 132 -7.69 1.12 -14.32
N VAL A 133 -7.82 2.36 -13.86
CA VAL A 133 -7.01 3.48 -14.32
C VAL A 133 -5.85 3.71 -13.35
N PHE A 134 -4.64 3.72 -13.88
CA PHE A 134 -3.43 3.97 -13.13
C PHE A 134 -2.89 5.38 -13.32
N LYS A 135 -2.48 6.00 -12.22
CA LYS A 135 -1.71 7.23 -12.18
C LYS A 135 -0.26 6.92 -11.85
N THR A 136 0.65 7.52 -12.59
CA THR A 136 2.10 7.44 -12.40
C THR A 136 2.68 8.85 -12.29
N ALA A 137 3.97 8.98 -12.03
CA ALA A 137 4.63 10.28 -11.99
C ALA A 137 4.51 11.04 -13.33
N GLU A 138 4.53 10.30 -14.46
CA GLU A 138 4.50 10.89 -15.81
C GLU A 138 3.12 11.43 -16.19
N ASN A 139 2.04 10.81 -15.68
CA ASN A 139 0.69 11.21 -16.04
C ASN A 139 -0.07 11.89 -14.88
N TRP A 140 0.59 12.13 -13.75
CA TRP A 140 -0.03 12.82 -12.62
C TRP A 140 -0.42 14.26 -12.97
N LYS A 141 -1.58 14.68 -12.53
CA LYS A 141 -2.08 16.07 -12.65
C LYS A 141 -2.59 16.51 -11.31
N ASP A 142 -2.01 17.58 -10.78
CA ASP A 142 -2.50 18.23 -9.56
C ASP A 142 -3.83 18.95 -9.85
N ASP A 143 -4.67 19.04 -8.84
CA ASP A 143 -5.95 19.77 -8.84
C ASP A 143 -6.89 19.42 -10.01
N THR A 144 -6.77 18.20 -10.55
CA THR A 144 -7.60 17.76 -11.65
C THR A 144 -8.76 16.93 -11.12
N GLU A 145 -9.97 17.46 -11.26
CA GLU A 145 -11.20 16.69 -11.06
C GLU A 145 -11.42 15.73 -12.24
N GLY A 146 -12.05 14.59 -11.93
CA GLY A 146 -12.42 13.61 -12.91
C GLY A 146 -11.41 12.47 -13.08
N ARG A 147 -11.81 11.51 -13.89
CA ARG A 147 -11.06 10.28 -14.14
C ARG A 147 -9.95 10.54 -15.16
N TYR A 148 -8.71 10.43 -14.73
CA TYR A 148 -7.54 10.53 -15.61
C TYR A 148 -6.47 9.52 -15.22
N GLY A 149 -5.58 9.22 -16.13
CA GLY A 149 -4.53 8.23 -16.01
C GLY A 149 -4.52 7.30 -17.23
N THR A 150 -3.90 6.14 -17.09
CA THR A 150 -3.85 5.11 -18.14
C THR A 150 -4.72 3.93 -17.72
N GLU A 151 -5.75 3.63 -18.52
CA GLU A 151 -6.55 2.41 -18.32
C GLU A 151 -5.77 1.18 -18.78
N GLU A 152 -5.73 0.16 -17.94
CA GLU A 152 -5.14 -1.13 -18.27
C GLU A 152 -6.20 -2.24 -18.18
N LYS A 153 -6.21 -3.13 -19.18
CA LYS A 153 -7.19 -4.22 -19.25
C LYS A 153 -6.79 -5.36 -18.33
N GLY A 154 -7.72 -5.80 -17.49
CA GLY A 154 -7.53 -6.93 -16.60
C GLY A 154 -8.16 -6.73 -15.24
N PHE A 155 -7.92 -7.69 -14.33
CA PHE A 155 -8.33 -7.60 -12.95
C PHE A 155 -7.29 -6.82 -12.13
N SER A 156 -7.74 -5.87 -11.34
CA SER A 156 -6.86 -4.89 -10.66
C SER A 156 -5.81 -5.53 -9.77
N THR A 157 -6.18 -6.56 -9.02
CA THR A 157 -5.24 -7.22 -8.10
C THR A 157 -4.12 -7.94 -8.86
N ASP A 158 -4.43 -8.58 -9.99
CA ASP A 158 -3.43 -9.23 -10.83
C ASP A 158 -2.48 -8.19 -11.43
N LEU A 159 -3.02 -7.12 -12.00
CA LEU A 159 -2.21 -6.03 -12.58
C LEU A 159 -1.29 -5.37 -11.54
N VAL A 160 -1.77 -5.12 -10.32
CA VAL A 160 -0.95 -4.57 -9.23
C VAL A 160 0.16 -5.55 -8.84
N THR A 161 -0.17 -6.82 -8.74
CA THR A 161 0.78 -7.89 -8.37
C THR A 161 1.86 -8.01 -9.44
N ASP A 162 1.49 -8.05 -10.71
CA ASP A 162 2.43 -8.14 -11.84
C ASP A 162 3.40 -6.96 -11.87
N LYS A 163 2.88 -5.73 -11.68
CA LYS A 163 3.73 -4.52 -11.58
C LYS A 163 4.72 -4.59 -10.41
N CYS A 164 4.27 -5.08 -9.27
CA CYS A 164 5.13 -5.24 -8.10
C CYS A 164 6.23 -6.27 -8.36
N ILE A 165 5.89 -7.44 -8.89
CA ILE A 165 6.84 -8.50 -9.24
C ILE A 165 7.85 -8.01 -10.27
N GLN A 166 7.39 -7.39 -11.36
CA GLN A 166 8.27 -6.84 -12.38
C GLN A 166 9.25 -5.84 -11.79
N TRP A 167 8.77 -4.91 -10.97
CA TRP A 167 9.64 -3.92 -10.31
C TRP A 167 10.70 -4.57 -9.42
N MET A 168 10.33 -5.62 -8.67
CA MET A 168 11.29 -6.35 -7.83
C MET A 168 12.32 -7.11 -8.66
N GLU A 169 11.91 -7.77 -9.74
CA GLU A 169 12.82 -8.54 -10.63
C GLU A 169 13.86 -7.65 -11.28
N GLU A 170 13.48 -6.44 -11.71
CA GLU A 170 14.40 -5.47 -12.31
C GLU A 170 15.51 -4.98 -11.36
N ARG A 171 15.40 -5.28 -10.05
CA ARG A 171 16.34 -4.84 -9.00
C ARG A 171 17.17 -5.97 -8.41
N ASN A 172 16.93 -7.19 -8.82
CA ASN A 172 17.70 -8.36 -8.40
C ASN A 172 19.01 -8.54 -9.20
N THR A 173 19.66 -7.45 -9.56
CA THR A 173 20.93 -7.48 -10.30
C THR A 173 22.10 -7.06 -9.42
#